data_6449ec2e20f4d0f9aa29ba38d80c0309
#
_entry.id   6449ec2e20f4d0f9aa29ba38d80c0309
#
_cell.length_a   1.000
_cell.length_b   1.000
_cell.length_c   1.000
_cell.angle_alpha   90.00
_cell.angle_beta   90.00
_cell.angle_gamma   90.00
#
_symmetry.space_group_name_H-M   'P 1'
#
loop_
_entity.id
_entity.type
_entity.pdbx_description
1 polymer ?
#
loop_
_entity_poly.entity_id
_entity_poly.type
_entity_poly.pdbx_seq_one_letter_code
_entity_poly.pdbx_strand_id
1 'polypeptide(L)'
;MSHYVYEQLAEALNKLPNGFPRTSSNVEIQLLKKIFSPEEASLASQLTGSMEPVDTIAERIGLSAEEAEAKLVEMAKHGLLWYDKEESKSFFRLAPFIVGVYEAQLESMDHELAHLVEEYLANGGAAGIMKPQPALHRVIPAQKAVKSELILPYDDVKAILLSSKSFGLRDCICRAQQKQIGHECDFPLRTCLFFSALERSPHRYTISKEEALAFLDKAEEIGLVHTVSNVMKGIGYVCNCCGCCCGILRGITEWGIENSVAYANYYAVIDAQECVGCGTCRQRCQVDAISEENGVSVVDRKKCIGCGLCASGCPNGAAKLKRKPDNELVNPPVDFKAWENERLHNRGLSR
;
A
#
# COMPACT_ATOMS: atom_id res chain seq x y z
N MET A 1 18.81 -27.73 -9.14
CA MET A 1 17.51 -27.39 -9.78
C MET A 1 16.65 -26.45 -8.94
N SER A 2 16.54 -26.63 -7.63
CA SER A 2 15.64 -25.79 -6.81
C SER A 2 16.02 -24.30 -6.70
N HIS A 3 17.30 -23.91 -6.80
CA HIS A 3 17.70 -22.50 -6.73
C HIS A 3 17.30 -21.70 -7.99
N TYR A 4 17.38 -22.33 -9.14
CA TYR A 4 17.11 -21.69 -10.43
C TYR A 4 15.65 -21.23 -10.61
N VAL A 5 14.67 -21.98 -10.08
CA VAL A 5 13.24 -21.59 -10.19
C VAL A 5 12.93 -20.30 -9.43
N TYR A 6 13.60 -20.06 -8.29
CA TYR A 6 13.42 -18.83 -7.52
C TYR A 6 14.09 -17.60 -8.20
N GLU A 7 15.18 -17.82 -8.93
CA GLU A 7 15.78 -16.79 -9.79
C GLU A 7 14.81 -16.38 -10.90
N GLN A 8 14.19 -17.37 -11.56
CA GLN A 8 13.17 -17.12 -12.59
C GLN A 8 11.95 -16.39 -12.02
N LEU A 9 11.48 -16.76 -10.82
CA LEU A 9 10.38 -16.11 -10.15
C LEU A 9 10.73 -14.66 -9.77
N ALA A 10 11.94 -14.42 -9.24
CA ALA A 10 12.40 -13.07 -8.93
C ALA A 10 12.45 -12.17 -10.18
N GLU A 11 12.90 -12.71 -11.30
CA GLU A 11 12.89 -12.00 -12.59
C GLU A 11 11.47 -11.71 -13.08
N ALA A 12 10.54 -12.68 -12.96
CA ALA A 12 9.15 -12.50 -13.34
C ALA A 12 8.48 -11.40 -12.50
N LEU A 13 8.66 -11.44 -11.17
CA LEU A 13 8.16 -10.41 -10.25
C LEU A 13 8.78 -9.03 -10.54
N ASN A 14 10.07 -8.98 -10.89
CA ASN A 14 10.72 -7.71 -11.21
C ASN A 14 10.24 -7.10 -12.53
N LYS A 15 9.66 -7.87 -13.44
CA LYS A 15 9.03 -7.37 -14.67
C LYS A 15 7.65 -6.75 -14.44
N LEU A 16 7.05 -6.95 -13.26
CA LEU A 16 5.77 -6.34 -12.91
C LEU A 16 5.93 -4.83 -12.65
N PRO A 17 4.86 -4.02 -12.78
CA PRO A 17 4.91 -2.58 -12.51
C PRO A 17 5.48 -2.23 -11.14
N ASN A 18 5.16 -3.01 -10.11
CA ASN A 18 5.62 -2.80 -8.73
C ASN A 18 7.13 -3.02 -8.58
N GLY A 19 7.67 -4.01 -9.31
CA GLY A 19 9.06 -4.40 -9.22
C GLY A 19 9.35 -5.37 -8.08
N PHE A 20 10.48 -6.06 -8.22
CA PHE A 20 11.07 -6.92 -7.19
C PHE A 20 12.60 -6.93 -7.44
N PRO A 21 13.30 -5.82 -7.11
CA PRO A 21 14.70 -5.67 -7.44
C PRO A 21 15.58 -6.68 -6.73
N ARG A 22 16.68 -7.01 -7.39
CA ARG A 22 17.74 -7.84 -6.80
C ARG A 22 18.51 -7.03 -5.76
N THR A 23 18.96 -7.73 -4.72
CA THR A 23 19.83 -7.17 -3.68
C THR A 23 21.23 -7.75 -3.75
N SER A 24 22.21 -7.09 -3.16
CA SER A 24 23.59 -7.61 -3.12
C SER A 24 23.75 -8.85 -2.25
N SER A 25 22.86 -9.03 -1.27
CA SER A 25 22.85 -10.19 -0.36
C SER A 25 22.08 -11.39 -0.90
N ASN A 26 21.33 -11.24 -1.99
CA ASN A 26 20.37 -12.22 -2.52
C ASN A 26 19.31 -12.67 -1.49
N VAL A 27 18.98 -11.82 -0.51
CA VAL A 27 17.97 -12.11 0.51
C VAL A 27 16.58 -12.31 -0.10
N GLU A 28 16.29 -11.67 -1.24
CA GLU A 28 15.03 -11.85 -1.98
C GLU A 28 14.82 -13.31 -2.42
N ILE A 29 15.88 -14.05 -2.69
CA ILE A 29 15.77 -15.49 -3.02
C ILE A 29 15.42 -16.32 -1.79
N GLN A 30 15.96 -15.96 -0.60
CA GLN A 30 15.59 -16.61 0.65
C GLN A 30 14.14 -16.30 1.00
N LEU A 31 13.73 -15.05 0.81
CA LEU A 31 12.36 -14.60 1.00
C LEU A 31 11.37 -15.36 0.11
N LEU A 32 11.67 -15.53 -1.18
CA LEU A 32 10.83 -16.33 -2.07
C LEU A 32 10.77 -17.81 -1.67
N LYS A 33 11.88 -18.40 -1.22
CA LYS A 33 11.92 -19.79 -0.72
C LYS A 33 11.08 -19.99 0.55
N LYS A 34 10.95 -18.95 1.37
CA LYS A 34 10.11 -18.99 2.57
C LYS A 34 8.62 -18.95 2.23
N ILE A 35 8.25 -18.27 1.14
CA ILE A 35 6.84 -18.05 0.74
C ILE A 35 6.34 -19.10 -0.25
N PHE A 36 7.17 -19.52 -1.21
CA PHE A 36 6.79 -20.42 -2.30
C PHE A 36 7.49 -21.76 -2.17
N SER A 37 6.78 -22.85 -2.38
CA SER A 37 7.40 -24.13 -2.68
C SER A 37 8.12 -24.10 -4.05
N PRO A 38 9.05 -25.03 -4.33
CA PRO A 38 9.72 -25.07 -5.63
C PRO A 38 8.76 -25.23 -6.81
N GLU A 39 7.65 -25.97 -6.62
CA GLU A 39 6.63 -26.16 -7.65
C GLU A 39 5.85 -24.86 -7.90
N GLU A 40 5.38 -24.19 -6.84
CA GLU A 40 4.68 -22.92 -6.93
C GLU A 40 5.58 -21.83 -7.55
N ALA A 41 6.86 -21.77 -7.19
CA ALA A 41 7.82 -20.85 -7.77
C ALA A 41 8.00 -21.10 -9.28
N SER A 42 8.08 -22.37 -9.70
CA SER A 42 8.16 -22.75 -11.10
C SER A 42 6.92 -22.33 -11.89
N LEU A 43 5.72 -22.57 -11.35
CA LEU A 43 4.45 -22.18 -11.98
C LEU A 43 4.31 -20.65 -12.03
N ALA A 44 4.51 -19.97 -10.91
CA ALA A 44 4.39 -18.51 -10.81
C ALA A 44 5.36 -17.79 -11.76
N SER A 45 6.57 -18.30 -11.97
CA SER A 45 7.56 -17.74 -12.90
C SER A 45 7.11 -17.74 -14.36
N GLN A 46 6.14 -18.58 -14.72
CA GLN A 46 5.57 -18.66 -16.07
C GLN A 46 4.38 -17.71 -16.30
N LEU A 47 3.88 -17.07 -15.23
CA LEU A 47 2.77 -16.12 -15.33
C LEU A 47 3.26 -14.71 -15.65
N THR A 48 2.39 -13.94 -16.28
CA THR A 48 2.64 -12.54 -16.60
C THR A 48 1.90 -11.59 -15.66
N GLY A 49 2.13 -10.28 -15.80
CA GLY A 49 1.36 -9.25 -15.10
C GLY A 49 -0.03 -8.98 -15.73
N SER A 50 -0.42 -9.68 -16.78
CA SER A 50 -1.74 -9.56 -17.42
C SER A 50 -2.64 -10.70 -16.98
N MET A 51 -3.94 -10.42 -16.83
CA MET A 51 -4.94 -11.48 -16.63
C MET A 51 -5.02 -12.35 -17.87
N GLU A 52 -4.67 -13.63 -17.74
CA GLU A 52 -4.67 -14.61 -18.83
C GLU A 52 -5.65 -15.75 -18.53
N PRO A 53 -6.39 -16.25 -19.54
CA PRO A 53 -7.24 -17.41 -19.33
C PRO A 53 -6.42 -18.65 -19.02
N VAL A 54 -6.97 -19.54 -18.22
CA VAL A 54 -6.28 -20.78 -17.76
C VAL A 54 -5.78 -21.64 -18.92
N ASP A 55 -6.51 -21.72 -20.03
CA ASP A 55 -6.12 -22.50 -21.21
C ASP A 55 -4.77 -22.04 -21.79
N THR A 56 -4.57 -20.71 -21.91
CA THR A 56 -3.32 -20.12 -22.39
C THR A 56 -2.15 -20.41 -21.45
N ILE A 57 -2.40 -20.38 -20.14
CA ILE A 57 -1.38 -20.69 -19.14
C ILE A 57 -1.06 -22.19 -19.19
N ALA A 58 -2.08 -23.05 -19.27
CA ALA A 58 -1.94 -24.51 -19.33
C ALA A 58 -1.05 -24.95 -20.50
N GLU A 59 -1.29 -24.42 -21.71
CA GLU A 59 -0.44 -24.66 -22.87
C GLU A 59 1.05 -24.29 -22.60
N ARG A 60 1.28 -23.13 -21.97
CA ARG A 60 2.63 -22.62 -21.66
C ARG A 60 3.37 -23.50 -20.65
N ILE A 61 2.65 -24.03 -19.64
CA ILE A 61 3.26 -24.84 -18.57
C ILE A 61 3.23 -26.35 -18.86
N GLY A 62 2.61 -26.77 -19.97
CA GLY A 62 2.55 -28.17 -20.41
C GLY A 62 1.63 -29.06 -19.55
N LEU A 63 0.56 -28.50 -18.99
CA LEU A 63 -0.47 -29.21 -18.21
C LEU A 63 -1.81 -29.22 -18.96
N SER A 64 -2.72 -30.09 -18.55
CA SER A 64 -4.13 -29.95 -18.94
C SER A 64 -4.74 -28.70 -18.28
N ALA A 65 -5.79 -28.12 -18.91
CA ALA A 65 -6.46 -26.94 -18.34
C ALA A 65 -7.03 -27.21 -16.93
N GLU A 66 -7.56 -28.42 -16.70
CA GLU A 66 -8.11 -28.83 -15.41
C GLU A 66 -7.03 -28.90 -14.31
N GLU A 67 -5.89 -29.54 -14.62
CA GLU A 67 -4.75 -29.61 -13.68
C GLU A 67 -4.16 -28.23 -13.39
N ALA A 68 -4.02 -27.39 -14.42
CA ALA A 68 -3.53 -26.03 -14.28
C ALA A 68 -4.48 -25.19 -13.40
N GLU A 69 -5.80 -25.23 -13.66
CA GLU A 69 -6.79 -24.52 -12.87
C GLU A 69 -6.75 -24.91 -11.40
N ALA A 70 -6.71 -26.22 -11.11
CA ALA A 70 -6.68 -26.72 -9.74
C ALA A 70 -5.46 -26.18 -8.96
N LYS A 71 -4.26 -26.21 -9.55
CA LYS A 71 -3.01 -25.69 -8.94
C LYS A 71 -3.05 -24.17 -8.79
N LEU A 72 -3.45 -23.45 -9.82
CA LEU A 72 -3.48 -21.98 -9.81
C LEU A 72 -4.53 -21.42 -8.83
N VAL A 73 -5.69 -22.08 -8.71
CA VAL A 73 -6.71 -21.71 -7.71
C VAL A 73 -6.17 -21.92 -6.30
N GLU A 74 -5.44 -23.00 -6.03
CA GLU A 74 -4.83 -23.20 -4.71
C GLU A 74 -3.78 -22.14 -4.39
N MET A 75 -2.91 -21.81 -5.34
CA MET A 75 -1.95 -20.72 -5.20
C MET A 75 -2.64 -19.36 -4.99
N ALA A 76 -3.76 -19.13 -5.67
CA ALA A 76 -4.54 -17.88 -5.50
C ALA A 76 -5.18 -17.80 -4.10
N LYS A 77 -5.64 -18.91 -3.51
CA LYS A 77 -6.12 -18.94 -2.12
C LYS A 77 -5.04 -18.56 -1.10
N HIS A 78 -3.79 -18.88 -1.39
CA HIS A 78 -2.62 -18.46 -0.60
C HIS A 78 -2.15 -17.03 -0.95
N GLY A 79 -2.81 -16.34 -1.89
CA GLY A 79 -2.50 -14.99 -2.32
C GLY A 79 -1.20 -14.84 -3.12
N LEU A 80 -0.70 -15.92 -3.69
CA LEU A 80 0.50 -15.93 -4.53
C LEU A 80 0.21 -15.42 -5.96
N LEU A 81 -1.04 -15.54 -6.38
CA LEU A 81 -1.56 -15.12 -7.68
C LEU A 81 -2.83 -14.30 -7.48
N TRP A 82 -3.14 -13.47 -8.45
CA TRP A 82 -4.46 -12.86 -8.56
C TRP A 82 -5.33 -13.69 -9.50
N TYR A 83 -6.57 -13.87 -9.09
CA TYR A 83 -7.57 -14.72 -9.73
C TYR A 83 -8.85 -13.95 -9.97
N ASP A 84 -9.43 -14.12 -11.13
CA ASP A 84 -10.77 -13.66 -11.43
C ASP A 84 -11.53 -14.76 -12.19
N LYS A 85 -12.86 -14.72 -12.12
CA LYS A 85 -13.73 -15.66 -12.81
C LYS A 85 -14.82 -14.90 -13.54
N GLU A 86 -14.84 -15.02 -14.86
CA GLU A 86 -15.84 -14.46 -15.72
C GLU A 86 -16.67 -15.61 -16.32
N GLU A 87 -17.97 -15.65 -15.98
CA GLU A 87 -18.87 -16.76 -16.36
C GLU A 87 -18.31 -18.14 -15.94
N SER A 88 -17.83 -18.93 -16.91
CA SER A 88 -17.24 -20.25 -16.70
C SER A 88 -15.72 -20.29 -16.86
N LYS A 89 -15.07 -19.16 -17.17
CA LYS A 89 -13.63 -19.08 -17.43
C LYS A 89 -12.89 -18.50 -16.25
N SER A 90 -11.79 -19.14 -15.90
CA SER A 90 -10.85 -18.71 -14.86
C SER A 90 -9.69 -17.97 -15.49
N PHE A 91 -9.34 -16.82 -14.89
CA PHE A 91 -8.23 -15.96 -15.30
C PHE A 91 -7.26 -15.79 -14.15
N PHE A 92 -5.97 -15.79 -14.46
CA PHE A 92 -4.91 -15.65 -13.47
C PHE A 92 -3.84 -14.66 -13.94
N ARG A 93 -3.17 -14.02 -12.99
CA ARG A 93 -1.96 -13.24 -13.23
C ARG A 93 -1.02 -13.35 -12.04
N LEU A 94 0.26 -13.14 -12.27
CA LEU A 94 1.24 -13.07 -11.19
C LEU A 94 0.90 -11.89 -10.27
N ALA A 95 0.78 -12.15 -8.97
CA ALA A 95 0.61 -11.10 -7.97
C ALA A 95 1.96 -10.39 -7.76
N PRO A 96 2.00 -9.03 -7.70
CA PRO A 96 3.22 -8.33 -7.33
C PRO A 96 3.61 -8.65 -5.88
N PHE A 97 4.88 -8.45 -5.53
CA PHE A 97 5.31 -8.67 -4.15
C PHE A 97 4.63 -7.67 -3.20
N ILE A 98 4.73 -6.36 -3.45
CA ILE A 98 4.02 -5.29 -2.76
C ILE A 98 3.18 -4.51 -3.80
N VAL A 99 1.94 -4.30 -3.70
CA VAL A 99 0.87 -4.76 -2.83
C VAL A 99 0.36 -6.08 -3.42
N GLY A 100 0.42 -7.18 -2.70
CA GLY A 100 0.06 -8.50 -3.25
C GLY A 100 0.53 -9.65 -2.37
N VAL A 101 1.60 -10.35 -2.79
CA VAL A 101 2.12 -11.54 -2.11
C VAL A 101 2.46 -11.28 -0.64
N TYR A 102 3.11 -10.15 -0.33
CA TYR A 102 3.48 -9.77 1.04
C TYR A 102 2.26 -9.61 1.94
N GLU A 103 1.25 -8.88 1.47
CA GLU A 103 0.04 -8.65 2.25
C GLU A 103 -0.76 -9.94 2.49
N ALA A 104 -0.63 -10.93 1.63
CA ALA A 104 -1.25 -12.23 1.79
C ALA A 104 -0.60 -13.07 2.89
N GLN A 105 0.64 -12.78 3.28
CA GLN A 105 1.37 -13.53 4.30
C GLN A 105 0.98 -13.19 5.75
N LEU A 106 -0.11 -12.46 5.99
CA LEU A 106 -0.51 -12.04 7.33
C LEU A 106 -0.66 -13.21 8.31
N GLU A 107 -1.23 -14.32 7.87
CA GLU A 107 -1.48 -15.51 8.70
C GLU A 107 -0.22 -16.38 8.90
N SER A 108 0.72 -16.29 7.97
CA SER A 108 1.98 -17.06 7.98
C SER A 108 3.19 -16.24 8.43
N MET A 109 2.96 -14.96 8.83
CA MET A 109 4.03 -14.04 9.24
C MET A 109 4.67 -14.51 10.55
N ASP A 110 5.73 -15.27 10.44
CA ASP A 110 6.58 -15.66 11.57
C ASP A 110 7.82 -14.75 11.68
N HIS A 111 8.63 -14.98 12.70
CA HIS A 111 9.83 -14.20 12.99
C HIS A 111 10.85 -14.26 11.83
N GLU A 112 11.04 -15.43 11.20
CA GLU A 112 11.98 -15.59 10.10
C GLU A 112 11.54 -14.81 8.87
N LEU A 113 10.27 -14.95 8.47
CA LEU A 113 9.70 -14.23 7.34
C LEU A 113 9.75 -12.70 7.58
N ALA A 114 9.45 -12.26 8.80
CA ALA A 114 9.50 -10.85 9.18
C ALA A 114 10.91 -10.26 9.04
N HIS A 115 11.94 -10.99 9.46
CA HIS A 115 13.35 -10.60 9.29
C HIS A 115 13.77 -10.57 7.82
N LEU A 116 13.40 -11.57 7.02
CA LEU A 116 13.71 -11.61 5.59
C LEU A 116 13.09 -10.41 4.84
N VAL A 117 11.84 -10.06 5.18
CA VAL A 117 11.17 -8.88 4.60
C VAL A 117 11.90 -7.59 5.01
N GLU A 118 12.24 -7.44 6.29
CA GLU A 118 12.95 -6.26 6.79
C GLU A 118 14.32 -6.11 6.11
N GLU A 119 15.10 -7.18 6.06
CA GLU A 119 16.40 -7.21 5.40
C GLU A 119 16.28 -6.88 3.90
N TYR A 120 15.30 -7.44 3.22
CA TYR A 120 15.04 -7.16 1.81
C TYR A 120 14.75 -5.68 1.57
N LEU A 121 13.83 -5.09 2.35
CA LEU A 121 13.46 -3.69 2.19
C LEU A 121 14.64 -2.76 2.48
N ALA A 122 15.40 -3.00 3.56
CA ALA A 122 16.54 -2.20 3.96
C ALA A 122 17.71 -2.28 2.97
N ASN A 123 17.94 -3.45 2.36
CA ASN A 123 19.08 -3.69 1.45
C ASN A 123 18.80 -3.34 -0.02
N GLY A 124 17.87 -2.43 -0.28
CA GLY A 124 17.61 -1.90 -1.62
C GLY A 124 16.27 -2.29 -2.23
N GLY A 125 15.57 -3.29 -1.65
CA GLY A 125 14.22 -3.67 -2.09
C GLY A 125 13.25 -2.50 -2.03
N ALA A 126 13.23 -1.76 -0.92
CA ALA A 126 12.40 -0.56 -0.79
C ALA A 126 12.72 0.49 -1.86
N ALA A 127 14.00 0.77 -2.11
CA ALA A 127 14.41 1.75 -3.10
C ALA A 127 13.97 1.37 -4.52
N GLY A 128 14.17 0.13 -4.93
CA GLY A 128 13.79 -0.33 -6.26
C GLY A 128 12.27 -0.45 -6.47
N ILE A 129 11.51 -0.68 -5.38
CA ILE A 129 10.04 -0.72 -5.42
C ILE A 129 9.45 0.70 -5.35
N MET A 130 9.97 1.61 -4.53
CA MET A 130 9.30 2.87 -4.18
C MET A 130 9.80 4.09 -4.97
N LYS A 131 11.06 4.10 -5.46
CA LYS A 131 11.58 5.22 -6.27
C LYS A 131 10.90 5.39 -7.64
N PRO A 132 10.57 4.30 -8.39
CA PRO A 132 9.90 4.47 -9.67
C PRO A 132 8.53 5.14 -9.51
N GLN A 133 8.23 6.07 -10.41
CA GLN A 133 6.96 6.79 -10.44
C GLN A 133 6.05 6.26 -11.56
N PRO A 134 4.73 6.44 -11.41
CA PRO A 134 4.00 6.98 -10.25
C PRO A 134 4.14 6.08 -9.00
N ALA A 135 4.12 6.68 -7.80
CA ALA A 135 4.23 5.92 -6.54
C ALA A 135 3.14 4.84 -6.42
N LEU A 136 3.38 3.82 -5.58
CA LEU A 136 2.39 2.74 -5.35
C LEU A 136 1.13 3.27 -4.68
N HIS A 137 1.32 4.11 -3.67
CA HIS A 137 0.26 4.69 -2.87
C HIS A 137 0.27 6.21 -2.97
N ARG A 138 -0.86 6.82 -2.67
CA ARG A 138 -1.01 8.26 -2.42
C ARG A 138 -1.65 8.52 -1.06
N VAL A 139 -1.30 9.65 -0.49
CA VAL A 139 -1.88 10.14 0.76
C VAL A 139 -3.26 10.74 0.51
N ILE A 140 -4.21 10.37 1.37
CA ILE A 140 -5.53 11.00 1.47
C ILE A 140 -5.52 11.95 2.65
N PRO A 141 -5.99 13.21 2.48
CA PRO A 141 -6.09 14.12 3.60
C PRO A 141 -7.16 13.66 4.60
N ALA A 142 -6.89 13.87 5.88
CA ALA A 142 -7.87 13.66 6.95
C ALA A 142 -9.13 14.48 6.67
N GLN A 143 -10.28 13.85 6.67
CA GLN A 143 -11.55 14.48 6.25
C GLN A 143 -11.93 15.66 7.15
N LYS A 144 -11.62 15.57 8.46
CA LYS A 144 -11.85 16.65 9.42
C LYS A 144 -10.93 17.85 9.23
N ALA A 145 -9.83 17.70 8.47
CA ALA A 145 -8.85 18.75 8.23
C ALA A 145 -9.16 19.60 6.98
N VAL A 146 -10.06 19.14 6.11
CA VAL A 146 -10.40 19.80 4.83
C VAL A 146 -11.88 20.13 4.82
N LYS A 147 -12.22 21.35 4.37
CA LYS A 147 -13.62 21.69 4.11
C LYS A 147 -14.15 20.84 2.97
N SER A 148 -15.39 20.34 3.08
CA SER A 148 -15.99 19.40 2.13
C SER A 148 -15.95 19.88 0.68
N GLU A 149 -16.18 21.16 0.43
CA GLU A 149 -16.14 21.78 -0.89
C GLU A 149 -14.73 21.88 -1.51
N LEU A 150 -13.68 21.64 -0.72
CA LEU A 150 -12.29 21.64 -1.16
C LEU A 150 -11.71 20.24 -1.34
N ILE A 151 -12.46 19.19 -1.00
CA ILE A 151 -12.02 17.80 -1.18
C ILE A 151 -12.09 17.46 -2.67
N LEU A 152 -10.98 16.97 -3.21
CA LEU A 152 -10.97 16.48 -4.61
C LEU A 152 -11.77 15.16 -4.69
N PRO A 153 -12.56 14.94 -5.74
CA PRO A 153 -13.47 13.77 -5.81
C PRO A 153 -12.77 12.42 -5.60
N TYR A 154 -11.54 12.28 -6.07
CA TYR A 154 -10.76 11.05 -5.88
C TYR A 154 -10.11 10.95 -4.49
N ASP A 155 -10.15 12.01 -3.67
CA ASP A 155 -9.69 12.05 -2.28
C ASP A 155 -10.83 11.92 -1.27
N ASP A 156 -12.09 11.90 -1.73
CA ASP A 156 -13.25 11.71 -0.87
C ASP A 156 -13.49 10.21 -0.57
N VAL A 157 -12.69 9.70 0.36
CA VAL A 157 -12.78 8.30 0.80
C VAL A 157 -14.14 7.99 1.45
N LYS A 158 -14.78 8.95 2.12
CA LYS A 158 -16.13 8.73 2.67
C LYS A 158 -17.16 8.52 1.57
N ALA A 159 -17.12 9.31 0.51
CA ALA A 159 -18.01 9.13 -0.64
C ALA A 159 -17.75 7.78 -1.33
N ILE A 160 -16.48 7.37 -1.47
CA ILE A 160 -16.11 6.07 -2.01
C ILE A 160 -16.67 4.92 -1.15
N LEU A 161 -16.54 4.99 0.18
CA LEU A 161 -17.10 3.99 1.10
C LEU A 161 -18.63 3.97 1.03
N LEU A 162 -19.29 5.13 0.98
CA LEU A 162 -20.75 5.22 0.88
C LEU A 162 -21.29 4.55 -0.39
N SER A 163 -20.54 4.59 -1.49
CA SER A 163 -20.90 3.95 -2.76
C SER A 163 -20.55 2.45 -2.82
N SER A 164 -19.80 1.93 -1.86
CA SER A 164 -19.39 0.53 -1.79
C SER A 164 -20.46 -0.35 -1.16
N LYS A 165 -20.42 -1.66 -1.46
CA LYS A 165 -21.41 -2.65 -1.02
C LYS A 165 -20.89 -3.65 -0.02
N SER A 166 -19.58 -3.91 -0.02
CA SER A 166 -18.94 -4.87 0.89
C SER A 166 -17.74 -4.23 1.57
N PHE A 167 -17.53 -4.57 2.84
CA PHE A 167 -16.48 -3.98 3.67
C PHE A 167 -15.81 -5.04 4.52
N GLY A 168 -14.53 -4.86 4.80
CA GLY A 168 -13.81 -5.71 5.72
C GLY A 168 -12.67 -4.96 6.38
N LEU A 169 -12.34 -5.40 7.60
CA LEU A 169 -11.25 -4.86 8.40
C LEU A 169 -10.37 -5.99 8.91
N ARG A 170 -9.08 -5.94 8.59
CA ARG A 170 -8.11 -6.94 9.03
C ARG A 170 -6.88 -6.30 9.67
N ASP A 171 -6.02 -7.13 10.21
CA ASP A 171 -4.75 -6.71 10.77
C ASP A 171 -3.83 -6.13 9.68
N CYS A 172 -3.02 -5.16 10.08
CA CYS A 172 -2.04 -4.53 9.21
C CYS A 172 -0.79 -5.41 9.13
N ILE A 173 -0.43 -5.86 7.92
CA ILE A 173 0.74 -6.71 7.71
C ILE A 173 2.04 -6.02 8.15
N CYS A 174 2.21 -4.72 7.90
CA CYS A 174 3.41 -3.98 8.29
C CYS A 174 3.59 -3.97 9.81
N ARG A 175 2.50 -3.78 10.60
CA ARG A 175 2.57 -3.87 12.06
C ARG A 175 2.76 -5.30 12.56
N ALA A 176 2.11 -6.27 11.91
CA ALA A 176 2.32 -7.67 12.24
C ALA A 176 3.79 -8.07 12.03
N GLN A 177 4.37 -7.69 10.91
CA GLN A 177 5.78 -7.95 10.60
C GLN A 177 6.72 -7.24 11.59
N GLN A 178 6.52 -5.94 11.88
CA GLN A 178 7.36 -5.20 12.82
C GLN A 178 7.27 -5.77 14.24
N LYS A 179 6.08 -6.21 14.66
CA LYS A 179 5.89 -6.88 15.95
C LYS A 179 6.69 -8.18 16.05
N GLN A 180 6.78 -8.98 14.99
CA GLN A 180 7.55 -10.23 14.98
C GLN A 180 9.05 -10.01 15.16
N ILE A 181 9.57 -8.87 14.78
CA ILE A 181 10.99 -8.49 14.96
C ILE A 181 11.23 -7.57 16.16
N GLY A 182 10.25 -7.45 17.07
CA GLY A 182 10.40 -6.73 18.33
C GLY A 182 10.18 -5.21 18.25
N HIS A 183 9.66 -4.69 17.14
CA HIS A 183 9.32 -3.28 16.96
C HIS A 183 7.80 -3.07 17.08
N GLU A 184 7.30 -3.02 18.30
CA GLU A 184 5.89 -2.73 18.57
C GLU A 184 5.63 -1.21 18.53
N CYS A 185 4.43 -0.84 18.11
CA CYS A 185 3.95 0.53 18.19
C CYS A 185 2.60 0.57 18.95
N ASP A 186 2.27 1.76 19.49
CA ASP A 186 1.05 1.96 20.29
C ASP A 186 -0.25 1.95 19.46
N PHE A 187 -0.15 1.93 18.13
CA PHE A 187 -1.32 1.89 17.27
C PHE A 187 -1.94 0.49 17.17
N PRO A 188 -3.28 0.40 17.04
CA PRO A 188 -3.96 -0.88 16.89
C PRO A 188 -3.44 -1.70 15.71
N LEU A 189 -3.41 -3.01 15.86
CA LEU A 189 -3.01 -3.92 14.79
C LEU A 189 -4.06 -3.95 13.66
N ARG A 190 -5.36 -4.03 14.02
CA ARG A 190 -6.48 -4.15 13.08
C ARG A 190 -6.84 -2.81 12.44
N THR A 191 -6.19 -2.48 11.32
CA THR A 191 -6.31 -1.16 10.68
C THR A 191 -6.28 -1.19 9.14
N CYS A 192 -6.28 -2.36 8.51
CA CYS A 192 -6.37 -2.49 7.06
C CYS A 192 -7.85 -2.59 6.65
N LEU A 193 -8.43 -1.47 6.18
CA LEU A 193 -9.80 -1.38 5.69
C LEU A 193 -9.83 -1.68 4.19
N PHE A 194 -10.64 -2.65 3.78
CA PHE A 194 -10.88 -2.95 2.36
C PHE A 194 -12.37 -2.98 2.05
N PHE A 195 -12.71 -2.72 0.80
CA PHE A 195 -14.10 -2.60 0.36
C PHE A 195 -14.25 -2.93 -1.13
N SER A 196 -15.48 -3.14 -1.57
CA SER A 196 -15.80 -3.45 -2.95
C SER A 196 -17.11 -2.79 -3.37
N ALA A 197 -17.18 -2.34 -4.62
CA ALA A 197 -18.41 -1.90 -5.26
C ALA A 197 -19.39 -3.09 -5.55
N LEU A 198 -18.88 -4.32 -5.50
CA LEU A 198 -19.65 -5.55 -5.66
C LEU A 198 -20.02 -6.12 -4.30
N GLU A 199 -21.17 -6.78 -4.23
CA GLU A 199 -21.49 -7.62 -3.09
C GLU A 199 -20.56 -8.83 -3.07
N ARG A 200 -19.98 -9.09 -1.90
CA ARG A 200 -19.10 -10.24 -1.63
C ARG A 200 -19.69 -11.07 -0.51
N SER A 201 -19.54 -12.37 -0.58
CA SER A 201 -19.95 -13.27 0.49
C SER A 201 -19.25 -12.89 1.81
N PRO A 202 -19.95 -12.92 2.94
CA PRO A 202 -19.36 -12.65 4.24
C PRO A 202 -18.20 -13.61 4.55
N HIS A 203 -17.17 -13.09 5.19
CA HIS A 203 -16.00 -13.83 5.68
C HIS A 203 -15.56 -13.26 7.04
N ARG A 204 -14.56 -13.86 7.68
CA ARG A 204 -14.10 -13.51 9.05
C ARG A 204 -13.71 -12.04 9.28
N TYR A 205 -13.43 -11.29 8.22
CA TYR A 205 -13.07 -9.86 8.29
C TYR A 205 -14.21 -8.92 7.93
N THR A 206 -15.37 -9.45 7.56
CA THR A 206 -16.51 -8.63 7.13
C THR A 206 -16.99 -7.74 8.28
N ILE A 207 -17.24 -6.49 7.94
CA ILE A 207 -17.83 -5.48 8.82
C ILE A 207 -18.98 -4.77 8.09
N SER A 208 -19.80 -4.05 8.83
CA SER A 208 -20.86 -3.20 8.25
C SER A 208 -20.28 -1.91 7.63
N LYS A 209 -21.08 -1.21 6.84
CA LYS A 209 -20.76 0.12 6.32
C LYS A 209 -20.52 1.14 7.43
N GLU A 210 -21.39 1.10 8.44
CA GLU A 210 -21.35 1.98 9.59
C GLU A 210 -20.05 1.77 10.40
N GLU A 211 -19.64 0.53 10.59
CA GLU A 211 -18.37 0.18 11.24
C GLU A 211 -17.17 0.67 10.41
N ALA A 212 -17.23 0.54 9.08
CA ALA A 212 -16.17 1.01 8.19
C ALA A 212 -15.99 2.54 8.25
N LEU A 213 -17.08 3.29 8.25
CA LEU A 213 -17.07 4.75 8.38
C LEU A 213 -16.60 5.19 9.78
N ALA A 214 -17.11 4.56 10.83
CA ALA A 214 -16.68 4.83 12.20
C ALA A 214 -15.19 4.52 12.41
N PHE A 215 -14.70 3.44 11.79
CA PHE A 215 -13.28 3.10 11.83
C PHE A 215 -12.41 4.15 11.13
N LEU A 216 -12.83 4.68 9.97
CA LEU A 216 -12.09 5.73 9.27
C LEU A 216 -11.95 6.98 10.16
N ASP A 217 -13.05 7.43 10.80
CA ASP A 217 -13.04 8.55 11.73
C ASP A 217 -12.13 8.27 12.96
N LYS A 218 -12.14 7.03 13.45
CA LYS A 218 -11.28 6.62 14.58
C LYS A 218 -9.81 6.60 14.19
N ALA A 219 -9.48 6.15 12.98
CA ALA A 219 -8.11 6.13 12.47
C ALA A 219 -7.52 7.55 12.37
N GLU A 220 -8.32 8.54 11.92
CA GLU A 220 -7.92 9.96 11.96
C GLU A 220 -7.69 10.44 13.40
N GLU A 221 -8.63 10.13 14.30
CA GLU A 221 -8.58 10.56 15.71
C GLU A 221 -7.29 10.09 16.40
N ILE A 222 -6.90 8.83 16.20
CA ILE A 222 -5.68 8.28 16.81
C ILE A 222 -4.39 8.66 16.06
N GLY A 223 -4.46 9.33 14.91
CA GLY A 223 -3.28 9.86 14.21
C GLY A 223 -2.70 8.95 13.13
N LEU A 224 -3.49 8.10 12.49
CA LEU A 224 -3.05 7.28 11.37
C LEU A 224 -3.23 7.99 10.02
N VAL A 225 -2.23 7.90 9.17
CA VAL A 225 -2.25 8.45 7.82
C VAL A 225 -3.06 7.55 6.90
N HIS A 226 -4.06 8.08 6.23
CA HIS A 226 -4.77 7.37 5.18
C HIS A 226 -3.96 7.33 3.90
N THR A 227 -3.74 6.13 3.36
CA THR A 227 -3.17 5.95 2.02
C THR A 227 -4.01 4.96 1.22
N VAL A 228 -4.06 5.17 -0.08
CA VAL A 228 -4.78 4.31 -1.04
C VAL A 228 -3.88 4.04 -2.25
N SER A 229 -4.28 3.13 -3.13
CA SER A 229 -3.64 2.99 -4.44
C SER A 229 -3.57 4.33 -5.17
N ASN A 230 -2.46 4.60 -5.83
CA ASN A 230 -2.23 5.90 -6.49
C ASN A 230 -2.96 5.98 -7.85
N VAL A 231 -4.28 5.87 -7.81
CA VAL A 231 -5.19 5.97 -8.96
C VAL A 231 -6.43 6.78 -8.60
N MET A 232 -7.12 7.35 -9.61
CA MET A 232 -8.38 8.06 -9.38
C MET A 232 -9.57 7.11 -9.18
N LYS A 233 -9.58 5.97 -9.90
CA LYS A 233 -10.69 5.00 -9.93
C LYS A 233 -10.21 3.59 -9.62
N GLY A 234 -11.12 2.77 -9.06
CA GLY A 234 -10.83 1.37 -8.75
C GLY A 234 -10.14 1.16 -7.40
N ILE A 235 -10.17 2.15 -6.50
CA ILE A 235 -9.66 2.00 -5.14
C ILE A 235 -10.51 0.96 -4.41
N GLY A 236 -9.86 -0.03 -3.79
CA GLY A 236 -10.52 -1.12 -3.06
C GLY A 236 -10.07 -1.25 -1.60
N TYR A 237 -9.20 -0.34 -1.12
CA TYR A 237 -8.72 -0.35 0.27
C TYR A 237 -8.25 1.04 0.73
N VAL A 238 -8.23 1.21 2.04
CA VAL A 238 -7.55 2.31 2.74
C VAL A 238 -6.59 1.69 3.75
N CYS A 239 -5.31 1.93 3.56
CA CYS A 239 -4.31 1.69 4.58
C CYS A 239 -4.32 2.83 5.60
N ASN A 240 -4.20 2.49 6.89
CA ASN A 240 -4.15 3.44 7.99
C ASN A 240 -2.77 3.32 8.65
N CYS A 241 -1.85 4.16 8.19
CA CYS A 241 -0.41 4.00 8.34
C CYS A 241 0.17 4.81 9.50
N CYS A 242 1.15 4.23 10.20
CA CYS A 242 2.03 4.93 11.14
C CYS A 242 3.46 5.01 10.58
N GLY A 243 4.21 6.02 10.96
CA GLY A 243 5.57 6.24 10.51
C GLY A 243 6.56 5.18 11.00
N CYS A 244 6.26 4.52 12.13
CA CYS A 244 7.14 3.53 12.76
C CYS A 244 7.11 2.12 12.13
N CYS A 245 5.98 1.73 11.49
CA CYS A 245 5.84 0.37 10.96
C CYS A 245 5.63 0.31 9.45
N CYS A 246 4.94 1.30 8.86
CA CYS A 246 4.59 1.26 7.45
C CYS A 246 5.81 1.39 6.56
N GLY A 247 6.15 0.35 5.78
CA GLY A 247 7.30 0.38 4.88
C GLY A 247 7.29 1.55 3.89
N ILE A 248 6.10 1.98 3.44
CA ILE A 248 5.99 3.14 2.54
C ILE A 248 6.36 4.44 3.24
N LEU A 249 5.88 4.69 4.47
CA LEU A 249 6.23 5.90 5.23
C LEU A 249 7.68 5.87 5.73
N ARG A 250 8.17 4.69 6.14
CA ARG A 250 9.59 4.45 6.46
C ARG A 250 10.49 4.72 5.25
N GLY A 251 9.96 4.58 4.04
CA GLY A 251 10.64 5.06 2.83
C GLY A 251 11.13 6.49 2.95
N ILE A 252 10.30 7.39 3.52
CA ILE A 252 10.66 8.79 3.76
C ILE A 252 11.57 8.94 4.97
N THR A 253 11.19 8.34 6.10
CA THR A 253 11.82 8.62 7.41
C THR A 253 13.13 7.86 7.63
N GLU A 254 13.29 6.66 7.07
CA GLU A 254 14.44 5.80 7.32
C GLU A 254 15.32 5.57 6.08
N TRP A 255 14.72 5.42 4.89
CA TRP A 255 15.46 5.03 3.69
C TRP A 255 15.74 6.16 2.72
N GLY A 256 15.37 7.41 3.06
CA GLY A 256 15.65 8.60 2.24
C GLY A 256 14.97 8.58 0.86
N ILE A 257 13.82 7.92 0.75
CA ILE A 257 13.04 7.82 -0.49
C ILE A 257 11.90 8.84 -0.41
N GLU A 258 12.20 10.10 -0.72
CA GLU A 258 11.24 11.22 -0.57
C GLU A 258 9.90 10.95 -1.26
N ASN A 259 9.89 10.31 -2.43
CA ASN A 259 8.69 10.01 -3.21
C ASN A 259 8.17 8.58 -3.04
N SER A 260 8.41 7.94 -1.88
CA SER A 260 7.90 6.58 -1.61
C SER A 260 6.38 6.51 -1.62
N VAL A 261 5.71 7.63 -1.34
CA VAL A 261 4.27 7.85 -1.45
C VAL A 261 4.00 9.11 -2.27
N ALA A 262 2.94 9.14 -3.07
CA ALA A 262 2.49 10.38 -3.69
C ALA A 262 1.86 11.28 -2.62
N TYR A 263 2.33 12.53 -2.53
CA TYR A 263 1.87 13.51 -1.56
C TYR A 263 0.46 13.98 -1.93
N ALA A 264 -0.35 14.25 -0.93
CA ALA A 264 -1.67 14.85 -1.14
C ALA A 264 -1.55 16.25 -1.80
N ASN A 265 -2.61 16.65 -2.47
CA ASN A 265 -2.72 18.00 -3.06
C ASN A 265 -2.99 19.09 -2.02
N TYR A 266 -2.47 18.88 -0.81
CA TYR A 266 -2.61 19.74 0.36
C TYR A 266 -1.27 19.87 1.08
N TYR A 267 -1.19 20.87 1.95
CA TYR A 267 -0.06 21.06 2.86
C TYR A 267 -0.50 21.72 4.16
N ALA A 268 0.18 21.40 5.25
CA ALA A 268 -0.08 22.02 6.53
C ALA A 268 0.56 23.42 6.63
N VAL A 269 -0.14 24.30 7.34
CA VAL A 269 0.37 25.59 7.80
C VAL A 269 0.02 25.75 9.27
N ILE A 270 0.85 26.47 10.03
CA ILE A 270 0.62 26.79 11.43
C ILE A 270 0.58 28.30 11.58
N ASP A 271 -0.49 28.79 12.16
CA ASP A 271 -0.65 30.21 12.52
C ASP A 271 0.12 30.47 13.81
N ALA A 272 1.19 31.25 13.72
CA ALA A 272 2.06 31.53 14.85
C ALA A 272 1.37 32.31 15.97
N GLN A 273 0.33 33.09 15.64
CA GLN A 273 -0.41 33.90 16.63
C GLN A 273 -1.39 33.04 17.44
N GLU A 274 -1.92 31.97 16.81
CA GLU A 274 -2.85 31.05 17.45
C GLU A 274 -2.13 29.84 18.10
N CYS A 275 -0.84 29.65 17.79
CA CYS A 275 -0.07 28.50 18.28
C CYS A 275 0.36 28.72 19.72
N VAL A 276 -0.02 27.80 20.60
CA VAL A 276 0.34 27.80 22.03
C VAL A 276 1.53 26.86 22.36
N GLY A 277 2.21 26.31 21.35
CA GLY A 277 3.38 25.47 21.56
C GLY A 277 3.11 24.09 22.20
N CYS A 278 1.86 23.60 22.21
CA CYS A 278 1.49 22.36 22.91
C CYS A 278 2.12 21.08 22.35
N GLY A 279 2.73 21.11 21.16
CA GLY A 279 3.42 19.97 20.54
C GLY A 279 2.53 18.87 19.94
N THR A 280 1.19 18.93 20.08
CA THR A 280 0.27 17.88 19.58
C THR A 280 0.45 17.62 18.08
N CYS A 281 0.64 18.65 17.26
CA CYS A 281 0.85 18.51 15.82
C CYS A 281 2.15 17.76 15.47
N ARG A 282 3.20 17.94 16.26
CA ARG A 282 4.49 17.25 16.12
C ARG A 282 4.35 15.76 16.47
N GLN A 283 3.68 15.44 17.60
CA GLN A 283 3.42 14.04 18.01
C GLN A 283 2.57 13.27 16.99
N ARG A 284 1.67 13.96 16.29
CA ARG A 284 0.80 13.37 15.27
C ARG A 284 1.44 13.30 13.86
N CYS A 285 2.60 13.92 13.67
CA CYS A 285 3.29 13.91 12.39
C CYS A 285 4.02 12.59 12.15
N GLN A 286 3.52 11.78 11.23
CA GLN A 286 4.04 10.44 10.93
C GLN A 286 5.28 10.44 10.01
N VAL A 287 5.77 11.64 9.62
CA VAL A 287 6.93 11.80 8.72
C VAL A 287 7.90 12.89 9.21
N ASP A 288 7.84 13.27 10.48
CA ASP A 288 8.73 14.24 11.13
C ASP A 288 8.86 15.58 10.38
N ALA A 289 7.74 16.05 9.80
CA ALA A 289 7.69 17.31 9.06
C ALA A 289 7.42 18.52 9.94
N ILE A 290 7.33 18.38 11.27
CA ILE A 290 7.01 19.49 12.20
C ILE A 290 8.07 19.56 13.28
N SER A 291 8.72 20.73 13.36
CA SER A 291 9.67 21.11 14.41
C SER A 291 9.06 22.19 15.32
N GLU A 292 9.83 22.61 16.31
CA GLU A 292 9.51 23.75 17.18
C GLU A 292 10.60 24.81 17.07
N GLU A 293 10.20 26.05 16.90
CA GLU A 293 11.08 27.20 16.88
C GLU A 293 10.47 28.31 17.74
N ASN A 294 11.20 28.77 18.76
CA ASN A 294 10.76 29.85 19.67
C ASN A 294 9.37 29.62 20.31
N GLY A 295 9.05 28.36 20.68
CA GLY A 295 7.78 28.03 21.31
C GLY A 295 6.61 27.90 20.33
N VAL A 296 6.86 27.95 19.02
CA VAL A 296 5.86 27.82 17.97
C VAL A 296 6.22 26.62 17.08
N SER A 297 5.23 25.84 16.69
CA SER A 297 5.45 24.73 15.75
C SER A 297 5.63 25.24 14.32
N VAL A 298 6.59 24.69 13.58
CA VAL A 298 6.94 25.06 12.20
C VAL A 298 6.86 23.82 11.31
N VAL A 299 6.30 23.98 10.10
CA VAL A 299 6.16 22.90 9.12
C VAL A 299 7.25 22.97 8.07
N ASP A 300 8.03 21.88 7.95
CA ASP A 300 8.89 21.66 6.78
C ASP A 300 8.01 21.21 5.59
N ARG A 301 7.81 22.14 4.65
CA ARG A 301 6.98 21.90 3.46
C ARG A 301 7.52 20.81 2.53
N LYS A 302 8.82 20.52 2.54
CA LYS A 302 9.43 19.48 1.71
C LYS A 302 9.10 18.08 2.24
N LYS A 303 9.04 17.95 3.57
CA LYS A 303 8.68 16.69 4.24
C LYS A 303 7.17 16.49 4.38
N CYS A 304 6.38 17.58 4.34
CA CYS A 304 4.95 17.53 4.59
C CYS A 304 4.21 16.79 3.46
N ILE A 305 3.70 15.59 3.74
CA ILE A 305 2.93 14.76 2.80
C ILE A 305 1.46 15.20 2.62
N GLY A 306 1.00 16.21 3.36
CA GLY A 306 -0.35 16.75 3.22
C GLY A 306 -1.47 15.93 3.85
N CYS A 307 -1.17 15.05 4.80
CA CYS A 307 -2.14 14.15 5.43
C CYS A 307 -3.15 14.84 6.36
N GLY A 308 -2.89 16.06 6.84
CA GLY A 308 -3.81 16.85 7.67
C GLY A 308 -3.98 16.41 9.13
N LEU A 309 -3.27 15.39 9.61
CA LEU A 309 -3.39 14.90 11.00
C LEU A 309 -3.04 15.95 12.05
N CYS A 310 -2.10 16.83 11.75
CA CYS A 310 -1.77 17.97 12.60
C CYS A 310 -2.92 18.98 12.71
N ALA A 311 -3.64 19.22 11.60
CA ALA A 311 -4.78 20.14 11.57
C ALA A 311 -6.01 19.55 12.27
N SER A 312 -6.35 18.27 12.00
CA SER A 312 -7.49 17.60 12.65
C SER A 312 -7.30 17.40 14.17
N GLY A 313 -6.04 17.39 14.64
CA GLY A 313 -5.71 17.22 16.06
C GLY A 313 -5.32 18.51 16.81
N CYS A 314 -5.30 19.66 16.15
CA CYS A 314 -4.89 20.90 16.81
C CYS A 314 -5.99 21.45 17.73
N PRO A 315 -5.79 21.50 19.08
CA PRO A 315 -6.83 21.92 19.99
C PRO A 315 -7.25 23.38 19.83
N ASN A 316 -6.33 24.24 19.38
CA ASN A 316 -6.58 25.68 19.21
C ASN A 316 -6.87 26.06 17.75
N GLY A 317 -6.89 25.11 16.81
CA GLY A 317 -7.11 25.40 15.39
C GLY A 317 -5.97 26.18 14.70
N ALA A 318 -4.81 26.34 15.35
CA ALA A 318 -3.63 27.00 14.78
C ALA A 318 -3.07 26.25 13.57
N ALA A 319 -3.06 24.92 13.62
CA ALA A 319 -2.67 24.08 12.48
C ALA A 319 -3.86 23.94 11.51
N LYS A 320 -3.62 24.28 10.24
CA LYS A 320 -4.63 24.25 9.17
C LYS A 320 -4.07 23.49 7.97
N LEU A 321 -4.93 22.80 7.22
CA LEU A 321 -4.58 22.19 5.95
C LEU A 321 -5.04 23.11 4.81
N LYS A 322 -4.13 23.44 3.90
CA LYS A 322 -4.42 24.25 2.72
C LYS A 322 -4.29 23.41 1.46
N ARG A 323 -5.23 23.57 0.52
CA ARG A 323 -5.13 23.01 -0.83
C ARG A 323 -4.01 23.73 -1.60
N LYS A 324 -3.25 22.99 -2.39
CA LYS A 324 -2.27 23.55 -3.33
C LYS A 324 -2.97 24.39 -4.41
N PRO A 325 -2.32 25.42 -4.96
CA PRO A 325 -2.82 26.13 -6.14
C PRO A 325 -3.06 25.18 -7.31
N ASP A 326 -3.98 25.50 -8.21
CA ASP A 326 -4.37 24.61 -9.31
C ASP A 326 -3.20 24.22 -10.22
N ASN A 327 -2.23 25.08 -10.39
CA ASN A 327 -1.01 24.82 -11.17
C ASN A 327 0.01 23.93 -10.46
N GLU A 328 -0.17 23.63 -9.18
CA GLU A 328 0.67 22.70 -8.38
C GLU A 328 -0.03 21.37 -8.09
N LEU A 329 -1.26 21.17 -8.58
CA LEU A 329 -1.97 19.92 -8.37
C LEU A 329 -1.35 18.80 -9.19
N VAL A 330 -1.13 17.67 -8.55
CA VAL A 330 -0.69 16.44 -9.20
C VAL A 330 -1.85 15.45 -9.16
N ASN A 331 -2.40 15.17 -10.34
CA ASN A 331 -3.48 14.18 -10.47
C ASN A 331 -2.89 12.78 -10.52
N PRO A 332 -3.48 11.80 -9.78
CA PRO A 332 -3.11 10.40 -9.95
C PRO A 332 -3.46 9.90 -11.37
N PRO A 333 -2.84 8.82 -11.85
CA PRO A 333 -3.31 8.10 -13.04
C PRO A 333 -4.81 7.76 -12.93
N VAL A 334 -5.53 7.77 -14.06
CA VAL A 334 -6.98 7.64 -14.06
C VAL A 334 -7.47 6.29 -13.49
N ASP A 335 -6.72 5.23 -13.73
CA ASP A 335 -7.01 3.87 -13.28
C ASP A 335 -5.72 3.03 -13.17
N PHE A 336 -5.85 1.77 -12.75
CA PHE A 336 -4.72 0.86 -12.63
C PHE A 336 -3.99 0.59 -13.93
N LYS A 337 -4.70 0.53 -15.07
CA LYS A 337 -4.07 0.29 -16.37
C LYS A 337 -3.17 1.46 -16.78
N ALA A 338 -3.66 2.69 -16.59
CA ALA A 338 -2.85 3.89 -16.83
C ALA A 338 -1.63 3.93 -15.88
N TRP A 339 -1.84 3.61 -14.60
CA TRP A 339 -0.76 3.54 -13.61
C TRP A 339 0.29 2.47 -13.96
N GLU A 340 -0.11 1.26 -14.34
CA GLU A 340 0.78 0.17 -14.73
C GLU A 340 1.62 0.55 -15.96
N ASN A 341 0.97 1.12 -16.99
CA ASN A 341 1.65 1.52 -18.22
C ASN A 341 2.69 2.62 -17.97
N GLU A 342 2.33 3.68 -17.23
CA GLU A 342 3.23 4.78 -16.91
C GLU A 342 4.41 4.28 -16.07
N ARG A 343 4.15 3.44 -15.09
CA ARG A 343 5.18 2.90 -14.21
C ARG A 343 6.12 1.94 -14.95
N LEU A 344 5.62 1.06 -15.83
CA LEU A 344 6.45 0.21 -16.69
C LEU A 344 7.32 1.06 -17.62
N HIS A 345 6.75 2.11 -18.21
CA HIS A 345 7.50 3.05 -19.04
C HIS A 345 8.67 3.68 -18.26
N ASN A 346 8.39 4.23 -17.10
CA ASN A 346 9.39 4.89 -16.24
C ASN A 346 10.44 3.92 -15.68
N ARG A 347 10.15 2.62 -15.65
CA ARG A 347 11.10 1.56 -15.32
C ARG A 347 11.87 1.01 -16.54
N GLY A 348 11.63 1.54 -17.76
CA GLY A 348 12.25 1.04 -18.99
C GLY A 348 11.75 -0.34 -19.43
N LEU A 349 10.54 -0.74 -19.01
CA LEU A 349 9.93 -2.05 -19.26
C LEU A 349 8.68 -1.96 -20.17
N SER A 350 8.41 -0.80 -20.76
CA SER A 350 7.29 -0.64 -21.70
C SER A 350 7.48 -1.54 -22.93
N ARG A 351 6.38 -2.22 -23.33
CA ARG A 351 6.32 -3.03 -24.54
C ARG A 351 6.12 -2.19 -25.77
#